data_ad9bf09781cad79108adcb44ca378ca8
#
_entry.id   ad9bf09781cad79108adcb44ca378ca8
#
_cell.length_a   1.000
_cell.length_b   1.000
_cell.length_c   1.000
_cell.angle_alpha   90.00
_cell.angle_beta   90.00
_cell.angle_gamma   90.00
#
_symmetry.space_group_name_H-M   'P 1'
#
loop_
_entity.id
_entity.type
_entity.pdbx_description
1 polymer ?
#
loop_
_entity_poly.entity_id
_entity_poly.type
_entity_poly.pdbx_seq_one_letter_code
_entity_poly.pdbx_strand_id
1 'polypeptide(L)'
;MSKPEIILIGAGGHARACIDVIEQQDYFQIAGLVDRPEQRNTRCLGYSVIGADTDLSELIQHYSHALITVGQIETAEHRIRLYQQAAQHRFHLPAIISSFAYVSRHANIGEGTVVMHGAIVNAAARVGKNCIVNNQALVEHDVNIDDHCHISTGAV
;
A
#
# COMPACT_ATOMS: atom_id res chain seq x y z
N MET A 1 -16.51 -13.38 -12.25
CA MET A 1 -15.85 -13.77 -10.99
C MET A 1 -15.76 -12.56 -10.07
N SER A 2 -15.87 -12.77 -8.77
CA SER A 2 -15.69 -11.70 -7.79
C SER A 2 -14.21 -11.26 -7.75
N LYS A 3 -13.98 -9.97 -7.51
CA LYS A 3 -12.62 -9.44 -7.29
C LYS A 3 -12.04 -9.98 -5.98
N PRO A 4 -10.73 -10.22 -5.91
CA PRO A 4 -10.11 -10.56 -4.64
C PRO A 4 -10.28 -9.42 -3.64
N GLU A 5 -10.58 -9.78 -2.39
CA GLU A 5 -10.73 -8.82 -1.30
C GLU A 5 -9.36 -8.44 -0.72
N ILE A 6 -9.23 -7.17 -0.34
CA ILE A 6 -8.03 -6.63 0.31
C ILE A 6 -8.43 -5.81 1.53
N ILE A 7 -7.70 -5.95 2.62
CA ILE A 7 -7.80 -5.07 3.79
C ILE A 7 -6.67 -4.04 3.78
N LEU A 8 -6.95 -2.85 4.30
CA LEU A 8 -5.99 -1.76 4.36
C LEU A 8 -5.58 -1.52 5.81
N ILE A 9 -4.30 -1.59 6.09
CA ILE A 9 -3.77 -1.43 7.46
C ILE A 9 -3.30 0.01 7.64
N GLY A 10 -4.17 0.83 8.17
CA GLY A 10 -4.07 2.27 8.34
C GLY A 10 -5.27 3.00 7.74
N ALA A 11 -5.88 3.91 8.48
CA ALA A 11 -7.10 4.63 8.10
C ALA A 11 -6.93 6.16 8.10
N GLY A 12 -5.70 6.66 8.00
CA GLY A 12 -5.39 8.09 7.98
C GLY A 12 -5.39 8.70 6.57
N GLY A 13 -4.67 9.80 6.42
CA GLY A 13 -4.61 10.55 5.15
C GLY A 13 -4.05 9.75 3.98
N HIS A 14 -2.97 8.99 4.22
CA HIS A 14 -2.39 8.15 3.16
C HIS A 14 -3.34 7.02 2.73
N ALA A 15 -4.14 6.49 3.65
CA ALA A 15 -5.15 5.49 3.32
C ALA A 15 -6.16 6.02 2.30
N ARG A 16 -6.57 7.29 2.41
CA ARG A 16 -7.48 7.92 1.44
C ARG A 16 -6.89 7.92 0.03
N ALA A 17 -5.61 8.26 -0.09
CA ALA A 17 -4.93 8.23 -1.39
C ALA A 17 -4.79 6.80 -1.94
N CYS A 18 -4.50 5.81 -1.08
CA CYS A 18 -4.44 4.41 -1.48
C CYS A 18 -5.82 3.85 -1.90
N ILE A 19 -6.89 4.22 -1.19
CA ILE A 19 -8.27 3.84 -1.56
C ILE A 19 -8.57 4.32 -2.98
N ASP A 20 -8.28 5.58 -3.29
CA ASP A 20 -8.52 6.15 -4.61
C ASP A 20 -7.76 5.39 -5.72
N VAL A 21 -6.50 5.02 -5.47
CA VAL A 21 -5.71 4.21 -6.41
C VAL A 21 -6.33 2.82 -6.62
N ILE A 22 -6.74 2.15 -5.53
CA ILE A 22 -7.31 0.81 -5.61
C ILE A 22 -8.66 0.81 -6.34
N GLU A 23 -9.52 1.78 -6.02
CA GLU A 23 -10.81 1.94 -6.70
C GLU A 23 -10.64 2.20 -8.19
N GLN A 24 -9.70 3.07 -8.54
CA GLN A 24 -9.43 3.44 -9.93
C GLN A 24 -8.77 2.29 -10.72
N GLN A 25 -7.90 1.50 -10.08
CA GLN A 25 -7.30 0.30 -10.67
C GLN A 25 -8.33 -0.81 -10.91
N ASP A 26 -9.33 -0.88 -10.07
CA ASP A 26 -10.50 -1.77 -10.15
C ASP A 26 -10.15 -3.29 -10.13
N TYR A 27 -9.00 -3.66 -9.61
CA TYR A 27 -8.58 -5.06 -9.49
C TYR A 27 -9.04 -5.71 -8.18
N PHE A 28 -8.89 -5.00 -7.05
CA PHE A 28 -9.31 -5.46 -5.73
C PHE A 28 -10.63 -4.85 -5.29
N GLN A 29 -11.35 -5.59 -4.44
CA GLN A 29 -12.44 -5.06 -3.64
C GLN A 29 -11.92 -4.76 -2.24
N ILE A 30 -12.05 -3.52 -1.77
CA ILE A 30 -11.66 -3.14 -0.41
C ILE A 30 -12.71 -3.71 0.55
N ALA A 31 -12.29 -4.63 1.41
CA ALA A 31 -13.17 -5.24 2.41
C ALA A 31 -13.33 -4.36 3.66
N GLY A 32 -12.30 -3.60 4.01
CA GLY A 32 -12.31 -2.70 5.16
C GLY A 32 -10.92 -2.25 5.52
N LEU A 33 -10.84 -1.45 6.59
CA LEU A 33 -9.58 -0.93 7.11
C LEU A 33 -9.29 -1.51 8.50
N VAL A 34 -8.02 -1.48 8.85
CA VAL A 34 -7.50 -1.84 10.16
C VAL A 34 -6.80 -0.62 10.73
N ASP A 35 -7.08 -0.26 11.97
CA ASP A 35 -6.44 0.85 12.67
C ASP A 35 -6.36 0.53 14.16
N ARG A 36 -6.10 1.54 14.98
CA ARG A 36 -6.10 1.39 16.44
C ARG A 36 -7.48 0.99 16.96
N PRO A 37 -7.56 0.28 18.09
CA PRO A 37 -8.85 -0.20 18.64
C PRO A 37 -9.92 0.89 18.80
N GLU A 38 -9.50 2.12 19.14
CA GLU A 38 -10.40 3.27 19.32
C GLU A 38 -11.08 3.71 18.02
N GLN A 39 -10.53 3.33 16.87
CA GLN A 39 -11.06 3.66 15.54
C GLN A 39 -12.07 2.63 15.02
N ARG A 40 -12.34 1.56 15.75
CA ARG A 40 -13.33 0.56 15.34
C ARG A 40 -14.68 1.22 15.04
N ASN A 41 -15.32 0.74 13.97
CA ASN A 41 -16.61 1.22 13.47
C ASN A 41 -16.59 2.67 12.94
N THR A 42 -15.45 3.35 12.91
CA THR A 42 -15.30 4.59 12.14
C THR A 42 -15.20 4.28 10.64
N ARG A 43 -15.32 5.30 9.79
CA ARG A 43 -15.26 5.14 8.33
C ARG A 43 -14.21 6.05 7.70
N CYS A 44 -13.61 5.55 6.65
CA CYS A 44 -12.73 6.30 5.77
C CYS A 44 -13.21 6.11 4.33
N LEU A 45 -13.66 7.18 3.68
CA LEU A 45 -14.23 7.16 2.32
C LEU A 45 -15.30 6.08 2.11
N GLY A 46 -16.15 5.88 3.12
CA GLY A 46 -17.23 4.88 3.07
C GLY A 46 -16.86 3.47 3.53
N TYR A 47 -15.58 3.15 3.66
CA TYR A 47 -15.11 1.86 4.17
C TYR A 47 -15.00 1.87 5.68
N SER A 48 -15.44 0.80 6.33
CA SER A 48 -15.42 0.68 7.79
C SER A 48 -14.06 0.20 8.28
N VAL A 49 -13.68 0.66 9.48
CA VAL A 49 -12.60 0.06 10.26
C VAL A 49 -13.14 -1.20 10.92
N ILE A 50 -12.70 -2.35 10.44
CA ILE A 50 -13.23 -3.68 10.79
C ILE A 50 -12.43 -4.39 11.86
N GLY A 51 -11.27 -3.87 12.24
CA GLY A 51 -10.40 -4.46 13.25
C GLY A 51 -9.22 -3.58 13.59
N ALA A 52 -8.41 -4.07 14.52
CA ALA A 52 -7.15 -3.47 14.91
C ALA A 52 -5.95 -4.31 14.45
N ASP A 53 -4.74 -3.73 14.53
CA ASP A 53 -3.49 -4.44 14.22
C ASP A 53 -3.28 -5.69 15.11
N THR A 54 -3.87 -5.70 16.31
CA THR A 54 -3.91 -6.86 17.19
C THR A 54 -4.82 -8.00 16.71
N ASP A 55 -5.68 -7.75 15.73
CA ASP A 55 -6.65 -8.71 15.22
C ASP A 55 -6.18 -9.43 13.93
N LEU A 56 -4.94 -9.19 13.47
CA LEU A 56 -4.45 -9.71 12.21
C LEU A 56 -4.48 -11.25 12.14
N SER A 57 -4.27 -11.94 13.28
CA SER A 57 -4.36 -13.40 13.36
C SER A 57 -5.77 -13.94 13.09
N GLU A 58 -6.80 -13.17 13.41
CA GLU A 58 -8.19 -13.49 13.09
C GLU A 58 -8.55 -13.06 11.67
N LEU A 59 -8.17 -11.86 11.28
CA LEU A 59 -8.49 -11.29 9.98
C LEU A 59 -7.95 -12.12 8.82
N ILE A 60 -6.75 -12.74 8.97
CA ILE A 60 -6.18 -13.63 7.93
C ILE A 60 -7.07 -14.85 7.65
N GLN A 61 -7.92 -15.26 8.57
CA GLN A 61 -8.86 -16.37 8.35
C GLN A 61 -9.96 -16.00 7.34
N HIS A 62 -10.20 -14.70 7.16
CA HIS A 62 -11.27 -14.19 6.29
C HIS A 62 -10.74 -13.47 5.05
N TYR A 63 -9.58 -12.82 5.15
CA TYR A 63 -9.00 -11.99 4.09
C TYR A 63 -7.56 -12.41 3.83
N SER A 64 -7.22 -12.69 2.59
CA SER A 64 -5.87 -13.15 2.23
C SER A 64 -4.91 -12.04 1.82
N HIS A 65 -5.41 -10.87 1.41
CA HIS A 65 -4.59 -9.77 0.92
C HIS A 65 -4.66 -8.57 1.86
N ALA A 66 -3.53 -7.90 2.02
CA ALA A 66 -3.43 -6.66 2.78
C ALA A 66 -2.48 -5.66 2.11
N LEU A 67 -2.69 -4.39 2.38
CA LEU A 67 -1.78 -3.30 2.02
C LEU A 67 -1.55 -2.43 3.25
N ILE A 68 -0.31 -2.03 3.49
CA ILE A 68 0.00 -1.06 4.55
C ILE A 68 -0.30 0.34 4.01
N THR A 69 -1.24 1.02 4.63
CA THR A 69 -1.76 2.33 4.20
C THR A 69 -1.51 3.45 5.23
N VAL A 70 -0.61 3.23 6.18
CA VAL A 70 -0.01 4.32 6.96
C VAL A 70 1.04 5.02 6.13
N GLY A 71 1.11 6.34 6.25
CA GLY A 71 2.13 7.14 5.58
C GLY A 71 3.49 7.04 6.28
N GLN A 72 4.44 7.78 5.74
CA GLN A 72 5.81 7.85 6.26
C GLN A 72 6.29 9.30 6.13
N ILE A 73 6.31 10.04 7.25
CA ILE A 73 6.68 11.46 7.26
C ILE A 73 7.99 11.63 8.01
N GLU A 74 8.05 11.33 9.30
CA GLU A 74 9.24 11.49 10.13
C GLU A 74 10.08 10.22 10.20
N THR A 75 9.43 9.07 10.30
CA THR A 75 10.07 7.76 10.43
C THR A 75 9.30 6.69 9.70
N ALA A 76 10.01 5.66 9.24
CA ALA A 76 9.45 4.47 8.63
C ALA A 76 9.04 3.39 9.65
N GLU A 77 9.40 3.52 10.93
CA GLU A 77 9.31 2.46 11.92
C GLU A 77 7.91 1.86 12.06
N HIS A 78 6.89 2.71 12.14
CA HIS A 78 5.51 2.25 12.27
C HIS A 78 5.05 1.46 11.04
N ARG A 79 5.37 1.95 9.85
CA ARG A 79 5.06 1.28 8.59
C ARG A 79 5.80 -0.05 8.46
N ILE A 80 7.08 -0.10 8.82
CA ILE A 80 7.89 -1.32 8.82
C ILE A 80 7.30 -2.36 9.77
N ARG A 81 6.96 -1.96 10.97
CA ARG A 81 6.37 -2.85 11.99
C ARG A 81 5.07 -3.48 11.47
N LEU A 82 4.16 -2.69 10.91
CA LEU A 82 2.90 -3.20 10.38
C LEU A 82 3.11 -4.14 9.20
N TYR A 83 4.06 -3.82 8.32
CA TYR A 83 4.43 -4.70 7.22
C TYR A 83 4.95 -6.05 7.73
N GLN A 84 5.85 -6.04 8.69
CA GLN A 84 6.38 -7.25 9.30
C GLN A 84 5.31 -8.09 9.98
N GLN A 85 4.40 -7.47 10.71
CA GLN A 85 3.26 -8.16 11.34
C GLN A 85 2.36 -8.81 10.28
N ALA A 86 2.00 -8.11 9.23
CA ALA A 86 1.19 -8.65 8.15
C ALA A 86 1.90 -9.83 7.46
N ALA A 87 3.20 -9.71 7.21
CA ALA A 87 4.00 -10.79 6.62
C ALA A 87 4.09 -12.02 7.54
N GLN A 88 4.25 -11.83 8.85
CA GLN A 88 4.27 -12.92 9.84
C GLN A 88 2.94 -13.68 9.86
N HIS A 89 1.82 -12.99 9.71
CA HIS A 89 0.50 -13.59 9.59
C HIS A 89 0.19 -14.16 8.20
N ARG A 90 1.17 -14.11 7.28
CA ARG A 90 1.10 -14.67 5.93
C ARG A 90 0.07 -14.03 5.00
N PHE A 91 -0.23 -12.76 5.20
CA PHE A 91 -0.97 -12.00 4.20
C PHE A 91 -0.17 -11.91 2.89
N HIS A 92 -0.87 -12.03 1.78
CA HIS A 92 -0.33 -11.60 0.50
C HIS A 92 -0.32 -10.07 0.46
N LEU A 93 0.84 -9.50 0.20
CA LEU A 93 1.07 -8.05 0.18
C LEU A 93 1.36 -7.62 -1.27
N PRO A 94 0.33 -7.40 -2.09
CA PRO A 94 0.53 -7.07 -3.49
C PRO A 94 1.17 -5.68 -3.65
N ALA A 95 1.92 -5.49 -4.74
CA ALA A 95 2.23 -4.15 -5.21
C ALA A 95 0.94 -3.54 -5.80
N ILE A 96 0.63 -2.31 -5.41
CA ILE A 96 -0.53 -1.57 -5.93
C ILE A 96 -0.01 -0.45 -6.82
N ILE A 97 -0.35 -0.49 -8.09
CA ILE A 97 0.14 0.46 -9.09
C ILE A 97 -1.06 1.18 -9.70
N SER A 98 -1.06 2.51 -9.60
CA SER A 98 -2.07 3.33 -10.26
C SER A 98 -2.07 3.09 -11.77
N SER A 99 -3.25 2.97 -12.37
CA SER A 99 -3.35 2.95 -13.84
C SER A 99 -3.01 4.30 -14.50
N PHE A 100 -2.85 5.36 -13.72
CA PHE A 100 -2.30 6.64 -14.18
C PHE A 100 -0.80 6.80 -13.93
N ALA A 101 -0.14 5.78 -13.40
CA ALA A 101 1.31 5.74 -13.31
C ALA A 101 1.90 5.08 -14.56
N TYR A 102 3.11 5.47 -14.91
CA TYR A 102 3.90 4.71 -15.87
C TYR A 102 4.94 3.87 -15.12
N VAL A 103 4.86 2.58 -15.25
CA VAL A 103 5.89 1.67 -14.76
C VAL A 103 6.40 0.86 -15.94
N SER A 104 7.69 1.00 -16.24
CA SER A 104 8.32 0.24 -17.34
C SER A 104 8.13 -1.25 -17.10
N ARG A 105 7.81 -1.99 -18.15
CA ARG A 105 7.79 -3.46 -18.10
C ARG A 105 9.14 -4.08 -17.73
N HIS A 106 10.21 -3.31 -17.83
CA HIS A 106 11.58 -3.71 -17.46
C HIS A 106 11.95 -3.26 -16.04
N ALA A 107 11.05 -2.60 -15.31
CA ALA A 107 11.23 -2.25 -13.91
C ALA A 107 10.70 -3.37 -13.00
N ASN A 108 11.21 -3.39 -11.76
CA ASN A 108 10.73 -4.30 -10.72
C ASN A 108 10.17 -3.51 -9.55
N ILE A 109 8.95 -3.84 -9.14
CA ILE A 109 8.30 -3.24 -7.97
C ILE A 109 8.09 -4.34 -6.93
N GLY A 110 8.66 -4.13 -5.74
CA GLY A 110 8.55 -5.07 -4.62
C GLY A 110 7.14 -5.15 -4.03
N GLU A 111 6.86 -6.24 -3.36
CA GLU A 111 5.57 -6.47 -2.70
C GLU A 111 5.26 -5.39 -1.64
N GLY A 112 4.00 -5.09 -1.45
CA GLY A 112 3.54 -4.08 -0.51
C GLY A 112 3.85 -2.64 -0.90
N THR A 113 4.52 -2.42 -2.02
CA THR A 113 4.81 -1.09 -2.55
C THR A 113 3.60 -0.51 -3.25
N VAL A 114 3.34 0.78 -3.03
CA VAL A 114 2.32 1.51 -3.76
C VAL A 114 2.95 2.55 -4.69
N VAL A 115 2.53 2.53 -5.95
CA VAL A 115 2.91 3.53 -6.96
C VAL A 115 1.68 4.37 -7.26
N MET A 116 1.75 5.64 -6.88
CA MET A 116 0.62 6.56 -6.89
C MET A 116 0.39 7.19 -8.27
N HIS A 117 -0.66 7.99 -8.39
CA HIS A 117 -1.05 8.63 -9.65
C HIS A 117 0.05 9.52 -10.24
N GLY A 118 0.28 9.36 -11.53
CA GLY A 118 1.25 10.17 -12.27
C GLY A 118 2.72 9.88 -11.98
N ALA A 119 3.03 8.92 -11.11
CA ALA A 119 4.41 8.52 -10.88
C ALA A 119 4.99 7.82 -12.11
N ILE A 120 6.30 7.95 -12.30
CA ILE A 120 7.03 7.32 -13.39
C ILE A 120 8.15 6.47 -12.80
N VAL A 121 8.19 5.20 -13.17
CA VAL A 121 9.29 4.29 -12.83
C VAL A 121 9.88 3.77 -14.13
N ASN A 122 11.07 4.25 -14.46
CA ASN A 122 11.71 4.00 -15.75
C ASN A 122 12.40 2.62 -15.86
N ALA A 123 12.89 2.33 -17.05
CA ALA A 123 13.42 1.01 -17.41
C ALA A 123 14.60 0.60 -16.51
N ALA A 124 14.64 -0.67 -16.13
CA ALA A 124 15.65 -1.27 -15.27
C ALA A 124 15.72 -0.71 -13.83
N ALA A 125 14.81 0.19 -13.45
CA ALA A 125 14.69 0.62 -12.07
C ALA A 125 14.19 -0.53 -11.18
N ARG A 126 14.65 -0.57 -9.95
CA ARG A 126 14.25 -1.54 -8.93
C ARG A 126 13.75 -0.79 -7.71
N VAL A 127 12.50 -1.01 -7.36
CA VAL A 127 11.89 -0.48 -6.15
C VAL A 127 11.64 -1.65 -5.20
N GLY A 128 12.12 -1.54 -3.99
CA GLY A 128 12.02 -2.56 -2.97
C GLY A 128 10.60 -2.77 -2.45
N LYS A 129 10.49 -3.46 -1.33
CA LYS A 129 9.24 -3.82 -0.66
C LYS A 129 8.74 -2.68 0.22
N ASN A 130 7.42 -2.59 0.39
CA ASN A 130 6.78 -1.67 1.31
C ASN A 130 7.18 -0.21 1.10
N CYS A 131 7.46 0.18 -0.14
CA CYS A 131 7.78 1.55 -0.52
C CYS A 131 6.53 2.35 -0.87
N ILE A 132 6.67 3.66 -0.84
CA ILE A 132 5.70 4.61 -1.39
C ILE A 132 6.40 5.37 -2.51
N VAL A 133 5.99 5.18 -3.76
CA VAL A 133 6.35 6.07 -4.87
C VAL A 133 5.17 7.00 -5.07
N ASN A 134 5.27 8.20 -4.48
CA ASN A 134 4.13 9.08 -4.32
C ASN A 134 3.74 9.79 -5.62
N ASN A 135 2.65 10.55 -5.58
CA ASN A 135 2.09 11.21 -6.78
C ASN A 135 3.15 12.01 -7.53
N GLN A 136 3.22 11.82 -8.86
CA GLN A 136 4.13 12.55 -9.76
C GLN A 136 5.62 12.39 -9.44
N ALA A 137 6.03 11.44 -8.62
CA ALA A 137 7.44 11.14 -8.40
C ALA A 137 8.05 10.49 -9.64
N LEU A 138 9.33 10.76 -9.87
CA LEU A 138 10.10 10.18 -10.98
C LEU A 138 11.25 9.33 -10.41
N VAL A 139 11.24 8.05 -10.73
CA VAL A 139 12.35 7.13 -10.51
C VAL A 139 12.98 6.83 -11.87
N GLU A 140 14.20 7.33 -12.07
CA GLU A 140 14.92 7.21 -13.33
C GLU A 140 15.38 5.78 -13.62
N HIS A 141 15.83 5.53 -14.88
CA HIS A 141 16.33 4.24 -15.29
C HIS A 141 17.55 3.80 -14.47
N ASP A 142 17.68 2.51 -14.27
CA ASP A 142 18.79 1.88 -13.51
C ASP A 142 18.88 2.26 -12.03
N VAL A 143 17.94 3.04 -11.48
CA VAL A 143 17.89 3.42 -10.07
C VAL A 143 17.49 2.24 -9.20
N ASN A 144 18.16 2.07 -8.07
CA ASN A 144 17.79 1.11 -7.03
C ASN A 144 17.24 1.86 -5.81
N ILE A 145 16.02 1.54 -5.43
CA ILE A 145 15.36 2.01 -4.20
C ILE A 145 15.25 0.80 -3.26
N ASP A 146 15.82 0.92 -2.08
CA ASP A 146 15.75 -0.13 -1.07
C ASP A 146 14.34 -0.26 -0.47
N ASP A 147 14.15 -1.29 0.37
CA ASP A 147 12.89 -1.53 1.05
C ASP A 147 12.51 -0.36 1.97
N HIS A 148 11.22 -0.17 2.18
CA HIS A 148 10.66 0.79 3.14
C HIS A 148 10.99 2.26 2.85
N CYS A 149 11.26 2.61 1.61
CA CYS A 149 11.52 3.99 1.19
C CYS A 149 10.25 4.74 0.82
N HIS A 150 10.26 6.04 1.03
CA HIS A 150 9.22 6.95 0.56
C HIS A 150 9.85 7.96 -0.42
N ILE A 151 9.46 7.86 -1.67
CA ILE A 151 9.78 8.84 -2.70
C ILE A 151 8.64 9.84 -2.70
N SER A 152 8.90 11.03 -2.19
CA SER A 152 7.88 12.02 -1.90
C SER A 152 7.17 12.54 -3.16
N THR A 153 6.03 13.17 -2.98
CA THR A 153 5.26 13.78 -4.07
C THR A 153 6.13 14.72 -4.91
N GLY A 154 6.16 14.49 -6.22
CA GLY A 154 6.92 15.30 -7.17
C GLY A 154 8.44 15.19 -7.06
N ALA A 155 8.97 14.25 -6.29
CA ALA A 155 10.42 14.05 -6.17
C ALA A 155 11.01 13.51 -7.49
N VAL A 156 12.23 13.95 -7.77
CA VAL A 156 13.00 13.56 -8.97
C VAL A 156 14.37 13.04 -8.57
#